data_e1a47ce315fd6175a57ab8675b957776
#
_entry.id   e1a47ce315fd6175a57ab8675b957776
#
_cell.length_a   1.000
_cell.length_b   1.000
_cell.length_c   1.000
_cell.angle_alpha   90.00
_cell.angle_beta   90.00
_cell.angle_gamma   90.00
#
_symmetry.space_group_name_H-M   'P 1'
#
loop_
_entity.id
_entity.type
_entity.pdbx_description
1 polymer ?
#
loop_
_entity_poly.entity_id
_entity_poly.type
_entity_poly.pdbx_seq_one_letter_code
_entity_poly.pdbx_strand_id
1 'polypeptide(L)'
;YSGLRNPAVQNGFGHTPCVGILSGYFNKLRRKNRISIDQAVAGMLGNETRFRSLVFQAGENLDFSQIAWDKHGLPVHQIDSPRKIFNLLFQVNENEQTQQQILAEDRSILDAVFRQAKSMEKRLNATDRAKIDEYLTSVREVEQTVKRRAYWSDRSKPQVAYDLEGFDRKSVDDYVGALLDLAVLALQTDSTRAVTVQIPFW
;
A
#
# COMPACT_ATOMS: atom_id res chain seq x y z
N TYR A 1 4.62 22.60 -18.33
CA TYR A 1 3.76 21.56 -18.90
C TYR A 1 2.30 21.97 -18.78
N SER A 2 1.87 22.85 -19.67
CA SER A 2 0.45 23.18 -19.86
C SER A 2 -0.13 22.16 -20.83
N GLY A 3 -1.00 21.28 -20.39
CA GLY A 3 -1.65 20.37 -21.34
C GLY A 3 -2.16 19.04 -20.80
N LEU A 4 -1.78 18.63 -19.60
CA LEU A 4 -2.38 17.46 -18.95
C LEU A 4 -3.77 17.83 -18.41
N ARG A 5 -4.75 17.91 -19.29
CA ARG A 5 -6.15 18.03 -18.87
C ARG A 5 -6.66 16.63 -18.52
N ASN A 6 -6.82 16.40 -17.22
CA ASN A 6 -7.54 15.21 -16.75
C ASN A 6 -9.02 15.57 -16.59
N PRO A 7 -9.93 15.07 -17.46
CA PRO A 7 -11.35 15.39 -17.38
C PRO A 7 -11.99 14.97 -16.07
N ALA A 8 -11.44 13.93 -15.41
CA ALA A 8 -11.93 13.47 -14.11
C ALA A 8 -11.66 14.46 -12.97
N VAL A 9 -10.64 15.33 -13.14
CA VAL A 9 -10.22 16.33 -12.15
C VAL A 9 -10.89 17.68 -12.41
N GLN A 10 -11.30 17.98 -13.64
CA GLN A 10 -11.86 19.29 -14.02
C GLN A 10 -13.19 19.65 -13.38
N ASN A 11 -13.97 18.67 -12.90
CA ASN A 11 -15.30 18.87 -12.32
C ASN A 11 -15.31 18.87 -10.78
N GLY A 12 -14.14 18.88 -10.13
CA GLY A 12 -14.01 18.90 -8.68
C GLY A 12 -13.64 20.29 -8.15
N PHE A 13 -14.32 20.74 -7.10
CA PHE A 13 -13.95 21.92 -6.34
C PHE A 13 -13.10 21.53 -5.12
N GLY A 14 -12.07 22.33 -4.79
CA GLY A 14 -11.23 22.15 -3.62
C GLY A 14 -10.30 20.92 -3.71
N HIS A 15 -10.14 20.20 -2.60
CA HIS A 15 -9.22 19.06 -2.48
C HIS A 15 -9.71 17.74 -3.14
N THR A 16 -10.97 17.69 -3.56
CA THR A 16 -11.60 16.50 -4.17
C THR A 16 -10.87 15.97 -5.41
N PRO A 17 -10.27 16.81 -6.28
CA PRO A 17 -9.51 16.35 -7.45
C PRO A 17 -8.25 15.55 -7.12
N CYS A 18 -7.65 15.76 -5.94
CA CYS A 18 -6.42 15.06 -5.54
C CYS A 18 -6.59 13.55 -5.50
N VAL A 19 -7.78 13.07 -5.15
CA VAL A 19 -8.11 11.64 -5.07
C VAL A 19 -7.90 10.88 -6.38
N GLY A 20 -8.07 11.57 -7.52
CA GLY A 20 -7.93 10.99 -8.85
C GLY A 20 -6.61 11.28 -9.55
N ILE A 21 -5.67 11.98 -8.90
CA ILE A 21 -4.49 12.54 -9.59
C ILE A 21 -3.58 11.43 -10.15
N LEU A 22 -3.38 10.36 -9.40
CA LEU A 22 -2.52 9.26 -9.80
C LEU A 22 -3.25 8.15 -10.59
N SER A 23 -4.59 8.11 -10.55
CA SER A 23 -5.38 7.11 -11.26
C SER A 23 -5.98 7.61 -12.57
N GLY A 24 -5.98 8.93 -12.78
CA GLY A 24 -6.67 9.56 -13.93
C GLY A 24 -8.19 9.39 -13.87
N TYR A 25 -8.74 8.92 -12.78
CA TYR A 25 -10.15 8.60 -12.63
C TYR A 25 -10.66 9.00 -11.24
N PHE A 26 -11.88 9.51 -11.18
CA PHE A 26 -12.56 9.82 -9.94
C PHE A 26 -14.05 9.47 -10.03
N ASN A 27 -14.53 8.59 -9.14
CA ASN A 27 -15.95 8.27 -9.02
C ASN A 27 -16.48 8.80 -7.69
N LYS A 28 -17.11 9.97 -7.75
CA LYS A 28 -17.66 10.68 -6.59
C LYS A 28 -18.75 9.88 -5.82
N LEU A 29 -19.50 9.03 -6.54
CA LEU A 29 -20.67 8.33 -5.99
C LEU A 29 -20.28 7.01 -5.28
N ARG A 30 -19.22 6.33 -5.73
CA ARG A 30 -18.92 4.97 -5.28
C ARG A 30 -17.71 4.85 -4.36
N ARG A 31 -16.97 5.93 -4.11
CA ARG A 31 -15.70 5.93 -3.36
C ARG A 31 -14.71 4.85 -3.84
N LYS A 32 -14.86 4.40 -5.07
CA LYS A 32 -13.97 3.46 -5.76
C LYS A 32 -13.24 4.19 -6.86
N ASN A 33 -11.96 3.90 -6.98
CA ASN A 33 -11.12 4.48 -8.02
C ASN A 33 -10.59 3.38 -8.94
N ARG A 34 -9.79 3.73 -9.92
CA ARG A 34 -8.99 2.79 -10.71
C ARG A 34 -7.61 2.70 -10.07
N ILE A 35 -6.86 1.67 -10.45
CA ILE A 35 -5.48 1.53 -10.02
C ILE A 35 -4.70 2.81 -10.29
N SER A 36 -3.96 3.27 -9.30
CA SER A 36 -3.07 4.41 -9.44
C SER A 36 -1.73 4.00 -10.05
N ILE A 37 -1.03 4.94 -10.69
CA ILE A 37 0.21 4.65 -11.43
C ILE A 37 1.29 4.08 -10.51
N ASP A 38 1.39 4.55 -9.28
CA ASP A 38 2.32 4.06 -8.28
C ASP A 38 2.04 2.58 -7.94
N GLN A 39 0.77 2.20 -7.83
CA GLN A 39 0.39 0.81 -7.57
C GLN A 39 0.53 -0.08 -8.80
N ALA A 40 0.38 0.46 -10.00
CA ALA A 40 0.68 -0.27 -11.23
C ALA A 40 2.19 -0.57 -11.32
N VAL A 41 3.04 0.41 -11.05
CA VAL A 41 4.51 0.23 -10.97
C VAL A 41 4.88 -0.74 -9.85
N ALA A 42 4.28 -0.61 -8.67
CA ALA A 42 4.49 -1.53 -7.56
C ALA A 42 4.10 -2.98 -7.92
N GLY A 43 3.09 -3.15 -8.77
CA GLY A 43 2.70 -4.45 -9.31
C GLY A 43 3.79 -5.11 -10.16
N MET A 44 4.57 -4.31 -10.86
CA MET A 44 5.65 -4.78 -11.74
C MET A 44 6.96 -5.01 -10.98
N LEU A 45 7.33 -4.10 -10.07
CA LEU A 45 8.66 -4.05 -9.46
C LEU A 45 8.69 -4.53 -8.00
N GLY A 46 7.56 -4.48 -7.29
CA GLY A 46 7.50 -4.69 -5.85
C GLY A 46 7.43 -6.15 -5.38
N ASN A 47 7.55 -7.12 -6.28
CA ASN A 47 7.45 -8.54 -5.89
C ASN A 47 8.71 -9.06 -5.21
N GLU A 48 9.86 -8.43 -5.45
CA GLU A 48 11.18 -8.81 -4.95
C GLU A 48 11.58 -8.06 -3.67
N THR A 49 10.78 -7.08 -3.25
CA THR A 49 11.08 -6.21 -2.11
C THR A 49 10.23 -6.54 -0.88
N ARG A 50 10.70 -6.12 0.30
CA ARG A 50 9.98 -6.31 1.58
C ARG A 50 8.60 -5.67 1.55
N PHE A 51 8.52 -4.44 1.05
CA PHE A 51 7.27 -3.70 0.85
C PHE A 51 7.04 -3.51 -0.64
N ARG A 52 5.88 -3.91 -1.11
CA ARG A 52 5.51 -3.77 -2.53
C ARG A 52 5.47 -2.32 -2.97
N SER A 53 4.91 -1.48 -2.12
CA SER A 53 4.91 -0.03 -2.21
C SER A 53 4.80 0.57 -0.82
N LEU A 54 5.20 1.82 -0.69
CA LEU A 54 5.00 2.62 0.52
C LEU A 54 4.34 3.94 0.12
N VAL A 55 3.33 4.33 0.87
CA VAL A 55 2.61 5.59 0.67
C VAL A 55 2.73 6.40 1.95
N PHE A 56 3.39 7.55 1.87
CA PHE A 56 3.60 8.47 2.98
C PHE A 56 2.71 9.69 2.82
N GLN A 57 2.21 10.20 3.94
CA GLN A 57 1.39 11.39 3.99
C GLN A 57 1.97 12.39 4.97
N ALA A 58 2.17 13.63 4.54
CA ALA A 58 2.53 14.71 5.42
C ALA A 58 1.26 15.31 6.06
N GLY A 59 1.11 15.13 7.38
CA GLY A 59 0.00 15.65 8.16
C GLY A 59 -1.05 14.59 8.54
N GLU A 60 -1.75 14.88 9.64
CA GLU A 60 -2.76 13.98 10.20
C GLU A 60 -4.12 14.16 9.49
N ASN A 61 -4.80 13.04 9.25
CA ASN A 61 -6.23 12.93 8.92
C ASN A 61 -6.82 14.00 7.97
N LEU A 62 -6.39 13.96 6.73
CA LEU A 62 -7.13 14.62 5.68
C LEU A 62 -8.11 13.59 5.08
N ASP A 63 -9.36 13.62 5.45
CA ASP A 63 -10.43 12.72 4.97
C ASP A 63 -10.57 12.62 3.44
N PHE A 64 -9.91 13.52 2.70
CA PHE A 64 -9.96 13.64 1.25
C PHE A 64 -8.62 13.34 0.57
N SER A 65 -7.69 12.71 1.26
CA SER A 65 -6.29 12.64 0.84
C SER A 65 -5.86 11.31 0.24
N GLN A 66 -6.78 10.40 -0.06
CA GLN A 66 -6.42 9.12 -0.68
C GLN A 66 -5.98 9.33 -2.13
N ILE A 67 -4.69 9.18 -2.42
CA ILE A 67 -4.14 9.33 -3.77
C ILE A 67 -3.72 8.00 -4.39
N ALA A 68 -3.42 6.99 -3.57
CA ALA A 68 -2.99 5.67 -3.98
C ALA A 68 -4.14 4.66 -3.91
N TRP A 69 -4.35 3.92 -4.99
CA TRP A 69 -5.47 3.00 -5.17
C TRP A 69 -4.99 1.68 -5.75
N ASP A 70 -5.42 0.59 -5.16
CA ASP A 70 -5.11 -0.73 -5.66
C ASP A 70 -5.88 -1.09 -6.95
N LYS A 71 -5.63 -2.26 -7.52
CA LYS A 71 -6.30 -2.73 -8.74
C LYS A 71 -7.81 -3.02 -8.56
N HIS A 72 -8.27 -3.17 -7.32
CA HIS A 72 -9.68 -3.36 -6.99
C HIS A 72 -10.39 -2.02 -6.73
N GLY A 73 -9.66 -0.90 -6.86
CA GLY A 73 -10.16 0.45 -6.60
C GLY A 73 -10.34 0.76 -5.12
N LEU A 74 -9.61 0.06 -4.26
CA LEU A 74 -9.58 0.31 -2.83
C LEU A 74 -8.39 1.22 -2.48
N PRO A 75 -8.54 2.08 -1.45
CA PRO A 75 -7.45 2.96 -1.02
C PRO A 75 -6.31 2.15 -0.40
N VAL A 76 -5.08 2.52 -0.75
CA VAL A 76 -3.88 1.97 -0.14
C VAL A 76 -3.59 2.72 1.16
N HIS A 77 -3.22 1.98 2.21
CA HIS A 77 -2.91 2.58 3.50
C HIS A 77 -1.75 3.57 3.40
N GLN A 78 -1.95 4.75 3.97
CA GLN A 78 -0.96 5.82 4.04
C GLN A 78 -0.38 5.90 5.44
N ILE A 79 0.93 6.12 5.53
CA ILE A 79 1.63 6.24 6.81
C ILE A 79 1.93 7.72 7.04
N ASP A 80 1.41 8.24 8.14
CA ASP A 80 1.38 9.66 8.48
C ASP A 80 2.47 10.10 9.46
N SER A 81 3.41 9.23 9.84
CA SER A 81 4.41 9.54 10.86
C SER A 81 5.79 9.05 10.47
N PRO A 82 6.80 9.93 10.42
CA PRO A 82 8.20 9.53 10.19
C PRO A 82 8.68 8.46 11.16
N ARG A 83 8.28 8.53 12.43
CA ARG A 83 8.62 7.51 13.42
C ARG A 83 8.01 6.15 13.11
N LYS A 84 6.73 6.12 12.69
CA LYS A 84 6.08 4.87 12.27
C LYS A 84 6.77 4.28 11.03
N ILE A 85 7.14 5.13 10.06
CA ILE A 85 7.85 4.72 8.84
C ILE A 85 9.22 4.15 9.19
N PHE A 86 10.00 4.85 10.02
CA PHE A 86 11.31 4.39 10.45
C PHE A 86 11.23 3.03 11.17
N ASN A 87 10.31 2.89 12.12
CA ASN A 87 10.11 1.64 12.84
C ASN A 87 9.71 0.50 11.90
N LEU A 88 8.81 0.78 10.95
CA LEU A 88 8.39 -0.19 9.95
C LEU A 88 9.58 -0.68 9.09
N LEU A 89 10.43 0.25 8.66
CA LEU A 89 11.53 -0.04 7.74
C LEU A 89 12.73 -0.69 8.44
N PHE A 90 13.12 -0.20 9.62
CA PHE A 90 14.45 -0.43 10.19
C PHE A 90 14.45 -1.06 11.58
N GLN A 91 13.42 -0.84 12.40
CA GLN A 91 13.40 -1.44 13.73
C GLN A 91 12.96 -2.90 13.69
N VAL A 92 13.65 -3.73 14.46
CA VAL A 92 13.27 -5.14 14.68
C VAL A 92 12.01 -5.15 15.56
N ASN A 93 10.97 -5.84 15.13
CA ASN A 93 9.81 -6.05 15.98
C ASN A 93 10.18 -7.07 17.06
N GLU A 94 10.07 -6.69 18.31
CA GLU A 94 10.37 -7.56 19.46
C GLU A 94 9.43 -8.77 19.58
N ASN A 95 8.37 -8.84 18.76
CA ASN A 95 7.35 -9.90 18.79
C ASN A 95 7.43 -10.83 17.55
N GLU A 96 8.61 -11.38 17.27
CA GLU A 96 8.76 -12.36 16.16
C GLU A 96 7.84 -13.58 16.33
N GLN A 97 7.67 -14.07 17.55
CA GLN A 97 6.78 -15.21 17.83
C GLN A 97 5.32 -14.91 17.51
N THR A 98 4.85 -13.70 17.83
CA THR A 98 3.48 -13.28 17.52
C THR A 98 3.28 -13.12 16.00
N GLN A 99 4.28 -12.62 15.29
CA GLN A 99 4.19 -12.51 13.83
C GLN A 99 4.17 -13.88 13.13
N GLN A 100 4.96 -14.83 13.60
CA GLN A 100 4.95 -16.21 13.06
C GLN A 100 3.62 -16.91 13.33
N GLN A 101 3.01 -16.69 14.49
CA GLN A 101 1.68 -17.22 14.81
C GLN A 101 0.60 -16.64 13.87
N ILE A 102 0.58 -15.31 13.68
CA ILE A 102 -0.35 -14.63 12.76
C ILE A 102 -0.18 -15.18 11.33
N LEU A 103 1.05 -15.35 10.87
CA LEU A 103 1.31 -15.90 9.53
C LEU A 103 0.87 -17.35 9.39
N ALA A 104 0.96 -18.15 10.45
CA ALA A 104 0.48 -19.54 10.45
C ALA A 104 -1.05 -19.60 10.43
N GLU A 105 -1.72 -18.73 11.17
CA GLU A 105 -3.17 -18.59 11.18
C GLU A 105 -3.69 -18.12 9.81
N ASP A 106 -3.09 -17.08 9.23
CA ASP A 106 -3.42 -16.59 7.89
C ASP A 106 -3.33 -17.70 6.84
N ARG A 107 -2.27 -18.52 6.87
CA ARG A 107 -2.11 -19.67 5.96
C ARG A 107 -3.22 -20.70 6.15
N SER A 108 -3.55 -21.02 7.40
CA SER A 108 -4.59 -21.99 7.72
C SER A 108 -5.97 -21.56 7.22
N ILE A 109 -6.29 -20.26 7.39
CA ILE A 109 -7.54 -19.67 6.90
C ILE A 109 -7.60 -19.73 5.36
N LEU A 110 -6.52 -19.34 4.68
CA LEU A 110 -6.43 -19.36 3.22
C LEU A 110 -6.60 -20.79 2.67
N ASP A 111 -5.98 -21.80 3.28
CA ASP A 111 -6.12 -23.19 2.90
C ASP A 111 -7.56 -23.70 3.07
N ALA A 112 -8.24 -23.29 4.13
CA ALA A 112 -9.64 -23.64 4.37
C ALA A 112 -10.56 -23.02 3.29
N VAL A 113 -10.35 -21.72 3.02
CA VAL A 113 -11.10 -20.98 1.98
C VAL A 113 -10.89 -21.60 0.61
N PHE A 114 -9.64 -21.96 0.27
CA PHE A 114 -9.31 -22.60 -1.01
C PHE A 114 -10.00 -23.94 -1.20
N ARG A 115 -9.98 -24.79 -0.15
CA ARG A 115 -10.68 -26.09 -0.17
C ARG A 115 -12.20 -25.94 -0.34
N GLN A 116 -12.81 -24.99 0.36
CA GLN A 116 -14.24 -24.72 0.25
C GLN A 116 -14.61 -24.23 -1.16
N ALA A 117 -13.92 -23.23 -1.67
CA ALA A 117 -14.18 -22.68 -3.00
C ALA A 117 -14.04 -23.75 -4.09
N LYS A 118 -12.99 -24.58 -4.02
CA LYS A 118 -12.78 -25.69 -4.97
C LYS A 118 -13.86 -26.77 -4.89
N SER A 119 -14.42 -27.01 -3.70
CA SER A 119 -15.55 -27.97 -3.54
C SER A 119 -16.85 -27.44 -4.15
N MET A 120 -17.06 -26.11 -4.08
CA MET A 120 -18.23 -25.44 -4.66
C MET A 120 -18.16 -25.39 -6.19
N GLU A 121 -16.99 -25.18 -6.77
CA GLU A 121 -16.77 -25.08 -8.22
C GLU A 121 -17.40 -26.24 -8.99
N LYS A 122 -17.33 -27.44 -8.44
CA LYS A 122 -17.89 -28.68 -9.07
C LYS A 122 -19.41 -28.69 -9.20
N ARG A 123 -20.11 -27.83 -8.45
CA ARG A 123 -21.58 -27.79 -8.36
C ARG A 123 -22.21 -26.60 -9.06
N LEU A 124 -21.39 -25.72 -9.65
CA LEU A 124 -21.83 -24.44 -10.20
C LEU A 124 -22.03 -24.49 -11.71
N ASN A 125 -22.97 -23.67 -12.18
CA ASN A 125 -23.13 -23.38 -13.60
C ASN A 125 -21.96 -22.52 -14.13
N ALA A 126 -21.90 -22.29 -15.44
CA ALA A 126 -20.78 -21.55 -16.08
C ALA A 126 -20.63 -20.11 -15.57
N THR A 127 -21.75 -19.41 -15.33
CA THR A 127 -21.75 -18.01 -14.87
C THR A 127 -21.22 -17.89 -13.43
N ASP A 128 -21.66 -18.77 -12.55
CA ASP A 128 -21.24 -18.75 -11.16
C ASP A 128 -19.79 -19.27 -11.01
N ARG A 129 -19.36 -20.18 -11.90
CA ARG A 129 -17.97 -20.62 -11.96
C ARG A 129 -17.02 -19.47 -12.28
N ALA A 130 -17.37 -18.57 -13.21
CA ALA A 130 -16.56 -17.39 -13.50
C ALA A 130 -16.38 -16.48 -12.27
N LYS A 131 -17.42 -16.32 -11.44
CA LYS A 131 -17.33 -15.56 -10.17
C LYS A 131 -16.44 -16.24 -9.14
N ILE A 132 -16.51 -17.57 -9.04
CA ILE A 132 -15.61 -18.32 -8.16
C ILE A 132 -14.16 -18.22 -8.64
N ASP A 133 -13.90 -18.24 -9.94
CA ASP A 133 -12.55 -18.05 -10.49
C ASP A 133 -11.97 -16.66 -10.16
N GLU A 134 -12.80 -15.62 -10.25
CA GLU A 134 -12.41 -14.26 -9.83
C GLU A 134 -12.10 -14.22 -8.33
N TYR A 135 -12.94 -14.83 -7.50
CA TYR A 135 -12.72 -14.96 -6.06
C TYR A 135 -11.44 -15.73 -5.75
N LEU A 136 -11.20 -16.87 -6.38
CA LEU A 136 -9.99 -17.68 -6.21
C LEU A 136 -8.74 -16.91 -6.65
N THR A 137 -8.85 -16.07 -7.67
CA THR A 137 -7.75 -15.17 -8.08
C THR A 137 -7.41 -14.19 -6.96
N SER A 138 -8.40 -13.57 -6.32
CA SER A 138 -8.18 -12.69 -5.18
C SER A 138 -7.58 -13.42 -3.98
N VAL A 139 -8.02 -14.64 -3.70
CA VAL A 139 -7.44 -15.48 -2.63
C VAL A 139 -5.97 -15.80 -2.90
N ARG A 140 -5.59 -16.13 -4.15
CA ARG A 140 -4.18 -16.37 -4.54
C ARG A 140 -3.30 -15.14 -4.32
N GLU A 141 -3.82 -13.95 -4.52
CA GLU A 141 -3.08 -12.71 -4.28
C GLU A 141 -2.82 -12.46 -2.80
N VAL A 142 -3.81 -12.75 -1.95
CA VAL A 142 -3.62 -12.71 -0.50
C VAL A 142 -2.58 -13.74 -0.08
N GLU A 143 -2.66 -14.97 -0.61
CA GLU A 143 -1.67 -16.03 -0.36
C GLU A 143 -0.24 -15.59 -0.73
N GLN A 144 -0.06 -14.97 -1.90
CA GLN A 144 1.25 -14.42 -2.30
C GLN A 144 1.74 -13.34 -1.35
N THR A 145 0.83 -12.51 -0.84
CA THR A 145 1.17 -11.47 0.14
C THR A 145 1.61 -12.07 1.47
N VAL A 146 0.91 -13.09 1.96
CA VAL A 146 1.29 -13.82 3.18
C VAL A 146 2.64 -14.54 3.01
N LYS A 147 2.86 -15.21 1.88
CA LYS A 147 4.14 -15.85 1.56
C LYS A 147 5.30 -14.85 1.54
N ARG A 148 5.09 -13.68 0.93
CA ARG A 148 6.10 -12.61 0.92
C ARG A 148 6.38 -12.08 2.31
N ARG A 149 5.36 -11.83 3.13
CA ARG A 149 5.54 -11.41 4.53
C ARG A 149 6.36 -12.44 5.31
N ALA A 150 6.04 -13.72 5.18
CA ALA A 150 6.78 -14.80 5.81
C ALA A 150 8.25 -14.87 5.35
N TYR A 151 8.49 -14.72 4.05
CA TYR A 151 9.85 -14.69 3.50
C TYR A 151 10.69 -13.54 4.07
N TRP A 152 10.09 -12.38 4.27
CA TRP A 152 10.79 -11.20 4.78
C TRP A 152 10.82 -11.12 6.31
N SER A 153 9.95 -11.84 7.04
CA SER A 153 10.01 -11.91 8.51
C SER A 153 11.29 -12.59 9.00
N ASP A 154 11.76 -13.60 8.27
CA ASP A 154 12.97 -14.33 8.61
C ASP A 154 14.28 -13.61 8.22
N ARG A 155 14.18 -12.41 7.64
CA ARG A 155 15.32 -11.62 7.18
C ARG A 155 15.49 -10.39 8.04
N SER A 156 16.73 -10.11 8.44
CA SER A 156 17.08 -8.89 9.15
C SER A 156 16.68 -7.65 8.33
N LYS A 157 16.24 -6.62 9.02
CA LYS A 157 16.02 -5.30 8.41
C LYS A 157 17.35 -4.60 8.18
N PRO A 158 17.44 -3.72 7.17
CA PRO A 158 18.64 -2.91 6.96
C PRO A 158 18.96 -2.07 8.20
N GLN A 159 20.24 -1.91 8.50
CA GLN A 159 20.70 -1.00 9.55
C GLN A 159 21.05 0.33 8.91
N VAL A 160 20.46 1.41 9.40
CA VAL A 160 20.72 2.78 8.93
C VAL A 160 21.00 3.68 10.12
N ALA A 161 21.97 4.57 9.96
CA ALA A 161 22.23 5.62 10.92
C ALA A 161 21.38 6.85 10.53
N TYR A 162 20.20 6.96 11.14
CA TYR A 162 19.31 8.10 10.95
C TYR A 162 18.75 8.54 12.29
N ASP A 163 18.97 9.79 12.64
CA ASP A 163 18.54 10.35 13.90
C ASP A 163 17.15 10.98 13.75
N LEU A 164 16.19 10.39 14.44
CA LEU A 164 14.85 10.94 14.57
C LEU A 164 14.65 11.76 15.86
N GLU A 165 15.64 11.79 16.78
CA GLU A 165 15.47 12.49 18.05
C GLU A 165 15.44 14.01 17.87
N GLY A 166 16.20 14.52 16.89
CA GLY A 166 16.16 15.92 16.48
C GLY A 166 14.92 16.32 15.70
N PHE A 167 14.04 15.36 15.37
CA PHE A 167 12.83 15.61 14.61
C PHE A 167 11.77 16.27 15.49
N ASP A 168 11.66 17.59 15.38
CA ASP A 168 10.63 18.39 16.03
C ASP A 168 9.50 18.69 15.03
N ARG A 169 8.26 18.32 15.37
CA ARG A 169 7.05 18.61 14.58
C ARG A 169 6.76 20.13 14.43
N LYS A 170 7.64 21.00 14.91
CA LYS A 170 7.43 22.45 14.91
C LYS A 170 7.51 23.07 13.51
N SER A 171 8.20 22.42 12.58
CA SER A 171 8.36 22.91 11.21
C SER A 171 7.75 21.92 10.21
N VAL A 172 6.95 22.46 9.30
CA VAL A 172 6.41 21.68 8.15
C VAL A 172 7.55 21.19 7.27
N ASP A 173 8.57 22.03 7.07
CA ASP A 173 9.72 21.72 6.24
C ASP A 173 10.52 20.54 6.82
N ASP A 174 10.74 20.50 8.13
CA ASP A 174 11.42 19.39 8.79
C ASP A 174 10.61 18.10 8.68
N TYR A 175 9.29 18.20 8.80
CA TYR A 175 8.42 17.05 8.68
C TYR A 175 8.43 16.45 7.26
N VAL A 176 8.31 17.28 6.26
CA VAL A 176 8.38 16.89 4.85
C VAL A 176 9.79 16.38 4.52
N GLY A 177 10.83 17.05 5.02
CA GLY A 177 12.21 16.62 4.89
C GLY A 177 12.43 15.20 5.40
N ALA A 178 11.97 14.90 6.62
CA ALA A 178 12.07 13.56 7.20
C ALA A 178 11.32 12.49 6.39
N LEU A 179 10.16 12.82 5.82
CA LEU A 179 9.44 11.88 4.95
C LEU A 179 10.22 11.59 3.67
N LEU A 180 10.83 12.60 3.07
CA LEU A 180 11.64 12.45 1.87
C LEU A 180 12.93 11.67 2.14
N ASP A 181 13.61 11.95 3.25
CA ASP A 181 14.78 11.18 3.67
C ASP A 181 14.46 9.71 3.86
N LEU A 182 13.35 9.41 4.56
CA LEU A 182 12.89 8.03 4.75
C LEU A 182 12.49 7.36 3.43
N ALA A 183 11.93 8.11 2.48
CA ALA A 183 11.66 7.61 1.14
C ALA A 183 12.96 7.23 0.41
N VAL A 184 13.98 8.10 0.46
CA VAL A 184 15.31 7.84 -0.11
C VAL A 184 15.94 6.60 0.54
N LEU A 185 15.94 6.51 1.87
CA LEU A 185 16.47 5.36 2.60
C LEU A 185 15.75 4.07 2.25
N ALA A 186 14.41 4.10 2.10
CA ALA A 186 13.63 2.94 1.70
C ALA A 186 14.01 2.43 0.30
N LEU A 187 14.30 3.35 -0.64
CA LEU A 187 14.75 3.02 -2.00
C LEU A 187 16.20 2.53 -2.01
N GLN A 188 17.11 3.21 -1.30
CA GLN A 188 18.53 2.84 -1.23
C GLN A 188 18.76 1.47 -0.60
N THR A 189 17.95 1.10 0.37
CA THR A 189 18.01 -0.21 1.03
C THR A 189 17.25 -1.31 0.28
N ASP A 190 16.69 -1.02 -0.88
CA ASP A 190 15.81 -1.91 -1.67
C ASP A 190 14.65 -2.50 -0.81
N SER A 191 14.27 -1.78 0.24
CA SER A 191 13.12 -2.16 1.06
C SER A 191 11.81 -2.05 0.29
N THR A 192 11.77 -1.13 -0.67
CA THR A 192 10.72 -0.97 -1.68
C THR A 192 11.31 -0.34 -2.95
N ARG A 193 10.61 -0.48 -4.09
CA ARG A 193 10.95 0.18 -5.36
C ARG A 193 9.87 1.16 -5.81
N ALA A 194 8.86 1.39 -4.98
CA ALA A 194 7.77 2.32 -5.25
C ALA A 194 7.39 3.07 -3.97
N VAL A 195 7.65 4.38 -3.96
CA VAL A 195 7.27 5.28 -2.86
C VAL A 195 6.42 6.41 -3.41
N THR A 196 5.32 6.67 -2.75
CA THR A 196 4.46 7.83 -3.00
C THR A 196 4.49 8.72 -1.77
N VAL A 197 4.79 10.00 -1.94
CA VAL A 197 4.76 10.99 -0.86
C VAL A 197 3.70 12.02 -1.18
N GLN A 198 2.70 12.13 -0.32
CA GLN A 198 1.67 13.14 -0.41
C GLN A 198 2.01 14.30 0.52
N ILE A 199 2.19 15.47 -0.07
CA ILE A 199 2.42 16.72 0.65
C ILE A 199 1.17 17.57 0.45
N PRO A 200 0.36 17.80 1.50
CA PRO A 200 -0.79 18.68 1.38
C PRO A 200 -0.33 20.13 1.21
N PHE A 201 -1.13 20.91 0.52
CA PHE A 201 -0.95 22.36 0.53
C PHE A 201 -1.41 22.90 1.89
N TRP A 202 -0.56 23.68 2.50
CA TRP A 202 -0.82 24.40 3.74
C TRP A 202 -1.34 25.79 3.45
#